data_ff5c7a321946a023dc6cfba5398b08f5
#
_entry.id   ff5c7a321946a023dc6cfba5398b08f5
#
_cell.length_a   1.000
_cell.length_b   1.000
_cell.length_c   1.000
_cell.angle_alpha   90.00
_cell.angle_beta   90.00
_cell.angle_gamma   90.00
#
_symmetry.space_group_name_H-M   'P 1'
#
loop_
_entity.id
_entity.type
_entity.pdbx_description
1 polymer ?
#
loop_
_entity_poly.entity_id
_entity_poly.type
_entity_poly.pdbx_seq_one_letter_code
_entity_poly.pdbx_strand_id
1 'polypeptide(L)'
;IQRSRGLGDVYKRQHQDAYTIRKFPYKDAKVLLPLKLGKYFRRYKDVNEMDWYDEIKVNEKLKVTFLPAVHWSKRSLTDTNKTLWGNFLIEYDGKKILFACDTGIGDIYKSIGQKYGPIDLTFINIGAYNFYPIMPYKDKSIYHTNPEEALEIAQNLKSKKVVGMHWGTFVLSLEPIMEPPKRFKASANKYGFKKEDVLIYKIGEFDSLKKLLGHN
;
A
#
# COMPACT_ATOMS: atom_id res chain seq x y z
N ILE A 1 -5.05 -23.26 -18.33
CA ILE A 1 -5.17 -22.07 -19.20
C ILE A 1 -6.14 -21.10 -18.52
N GLN A 2 -5.61 -20.13 -17.81
CA GLN A 2 -6.44 -18.99 -17.42
C GLN A 2 -6.85 -18.26 -18.70
N ARG A 3 -8.14 -18.32 -19.04
CA ARG A 3 -8.71 -17.43 -20.05
C ARG A 3 -8.34 -15.99 -19.69
N SER A 4 -7.68 -15.29 -20.58
CA SER A 4 -7.40 -13.87 -20.46
C SER A 4 -8.72 -13.12 -20.30
N ARG A 5 -9.10 -12.89 -19.06
CA ARG A 5 -10.15 -11.91 -18.75
C ARG A 5 -9.55 -10.57 -19.08
N GLY A 6 -10.25 -9.75 -19.86
CA GLY A 6 -9.71 -8.50 -20.39
C GLY A 6 -9.11 -7.59 -19.30
N LEU A 7 -8.20 -6.71 -19.67
CA LEU A 7 -7.50 -5.76 -18.80
C LEU A 7 -8.39 -5.10 -17.73
N GLY A 8 -9.68 -4.83 -18.06
CA GLY A 8 -10.65 -4.30 -17.10
C GLY A 8 -11.00 -5.23 -15.93
N ASP A 9 -10.91 -6.55 -16.09
CA ASP A 9 -11.17 -7.54 -15.03
C ASP A 9 -9.97 -7.68 -14.09
N VAL A 10 -8.75 -7.59 -14.61
CA VAL A 10 -7.51 -7.58 -13.84
C VAL A 10 -7.48 -6.34 -12.95
N TYR A 11 -7.74 -5.17 -13.52
CA TYR A 11 -7.76 -3.90 -12.81
C TYR A 11 -8.80 -3.86 -11.66
N LYS A 12 -10.01 -4.38 -11.88
CA LYS A 12 -11.09 -4.39 -10.88
C LYS A 12 -10.86 -5.37 -9.71
N ARG A 13 -9.99 -6.36 -9.86
CA ARG A 13 -9.73 -7.41 -8.87
C ARG A 13 -8.39 -7.29 -8.16
N GLN A 14 -7.60 -6.31 -8.53
CA GLN A 14 -6.23 -6.13 -8.10
C GLN A 14 -6.09 -6.03 -6.58
N HIS A 15 -6.97 -5.27 -5.92
CA HIS A 15 -6.89 -5.04 -4.47
C HIS A 15 -8.00 -5.71 -3.66
N GLN A 16 -9.17 -5.92 -4.24
CA GLN A 16 -10.31 -6.50 -3.52
C GLN A 16 -11.11 -7.43 -4.44
N ASP A 17 -10.74 -8.69 -4.47
CA ASP A 17 -11.50 -9.69 -5.22
C ASP A 17 -12.66 -10.27 -4.39
N ALA A 18 -13.88 -10.03 -4.83
CA ALA A 18 -15.09 -10.50 -4.16
C ALA A 18 -15.20 -12.04 -4.12
N TYR A 19 -14.58 -12.76 -5.06
CA TYR A 19 -14.54 -14.21 -5.04
C TYR A 19 -13.63 -14.70 -3.91
N THR A 20 -12.42 -14.14 -3.81
CA THR A 20 -11.47 -14.43 -2.73
C THR A 20 -12.07 -14.16 -1.36
N ILE A 21 -12.71 -12.99 -1.18
CA ILE A 21 -13.39 -12.64 0.08
C ILE A 21 -14.44 -13.69 0.44
N ARG A 22 -15.26 -14.14 -0.52
CA ARG A 22 -16.29 -15.17 -0.29
C ARG A 22 -15.72 -16.54 0.04
N LYS A 23 -14.59 -16.91 -0.58
CA LYS A 23 -13.95 -18.22 -0.43
C LYS A 23 -12.98 -18.31 0.75
N PHE A 24 -12.50 -17.19 1.27
CA PHE A 24 -11.60 -17.18 2.43
C PHE A 24 -12.25 -17.93 3.61
N PRO A 25 -11.57 -18.95 4.18
CA PRO A 25 -12.21 -19.90 5.09
C PRO A 25 -12.51 -19.32 6.48
N TYR A 26 -11.68 -18.37 6.95
CA TYR A 26 -11.73 -17.86 8.33
C TYR A 26 -12.73 -16.71 8.48
N LYS A 27 -14.02 -17.03 8.59
CA LYS A 27 -15.09 -16.02 8.71
C LYS A 27 -15.20 -15.39 10.10
N ASP A 28 -14.50 -15.93 11.08
CA ASP A 28 -14.39 -15.38 12.43
C ASP A 28 -13.21 -14.37 12.56
N ALA A 29 -12.40 -14.21 11.52
CA ALA A 29 -11.34 -13.22 11.54
C ALA A 29 -11.90 -11.80 11.68
N LYS A 30 -11.26 -10.99 12.54
CA LYS A 30 -11.53 -9.56 12.61
C LYS A 30 -11.12 -8.90 11.29
N VAL A 31 -12.05 -8.20 10.67
CA VAL A 31 -11.84 -7.47 9.41
C VAL A 31 -11.83 -5.98 9.70
N LEU A 32 -10.74 -5.31 9.34
CA LEU A 32 -10.60 -3.87 9.36
C LEU A 32 -10.56 -3.37 7.93
N LEU A 33 -11.40 -2.43 7.57
CA LEU A 33 -11.54 -1.98 6.19
C LEU A 33 -12.05 -0.54 6.11
N PRO A 34 -11.79 0.15 4.99
CA PRO A 34 -12.29 1.51 4.77
C PRO A 34 -13.82 1.58 4.75
N LEU A 35 -14.37 2.74 5.11
CA LEU A 35 -15.81 3.01 5.08
C LEU A 35 -16.50 2.61 3.78
N LYS A 36 -17.70 2.03 3.90
CA LYS A 36 -18.60 1.57 2.83
C LYS A 36 -18.11 0.35 2.04
N LEU A 37 -17.12 -0.39 2.56
CA LEU A 37 -16.67 -1.66 2.00
C LEU A 37 -17.27 -2.90 2.70
N GLY A 38 -17.86 -2.76 3.87
CA GLY A 38 -18.44 -3.86 4.67
C GLY A 38 -19.46 -4.70 3.93
N LYS A 39 -20.16 -4.10 2.96
CA LYS A 39 -21.12 -4.82 2.09
C LYS A 39 -20.52 -6.03 1.35
N TYR A 40 -19.22 -6.08 1.14
CA TYR A 40 -18.51 -7.22 0.53
C TYR A 40 -18.15 -8.32 1.54
N PHE A 41 -18.19 -8.01 2.85
CA PHE A 41 -17.78 -8.87 3.95
C PHE A 41 -18.94 -9.43 4.79
N ARG A 42 -20.17 -9.43 4.28
CA ARG A 42 -21.39 -9.84 4.99
C ARG A 42 -21.36 -11.25 5.63
N ARG A 43 -20.40 -12.09 5.23
CA ARG A 43 -20.23 -13.46 5.77
C ARG A 43 -19.23 -13.51 6.92
N TYR A 44 -18.58 -12.40 7.25
CA TYR A 44 -17.66 -12.30 8.38
C TYR A 44 -18.41 -11.82 9.62
N LYS A 45 -18.00 -12.33 10.79
CA LYS A 45 -18.68 -12.03 12.06
C LYS A 45 -18.27 -10.70 12.68
N ASP A 46 -16.99 -10.30 12.47
CA ASP A 46 -16.40 -9.11 13.08
C ASP A 46 -15.87 -8.19 11.97
N VAL A 47 -16.69 -7.27 11.50
CA VAL A 47 -16.38 -6.34 10.42
C VAL A 47 -16.42 -4.92 10.95
N ASN A 48 -15.29 -4.23 10.85
CA ASN A 48 -15.09 -2.88 11.37
C ASN A 48 -14.73 -1.94 10.21
N GLU A 49 -15.62 -1.04 9.86
CA GLU A 49 -15.37 0.03 8.90
C GLU A 49 -14.67 1.20 9.60
N MET A 50 -13.64 1.74 8.99
CA MET A 50 -12.79 2.80 9.55
C MET A 50 -12.82 4.04 8.67
N ASP A 51 -12.99 5.20 9.30
CA ASP A 51 -12.71 6.51 8.69
C ASP A 51 -11.24 6.88 8.87
N TRP A 52 -10.78 7.91 8.16
CA TRP A 52 -9.42 8.42 8.36
C TRP A 52 -9.18 8.84 9.80
N TYR A 53 -8.05 8.40 10.34
CA TYR A 53 -7.60 8.58 11.72
C TYR A 53 -8.34 7.75 12.77
N ASP A 54 -9.27 6.87 12.37
CA ASP A 54 -9.84 5.89 13.29
C ASP A 54 -8.77 4.91 13.74
N GLU A 55 -8.82 4.58 15.02
CA GLU A 55 -7.92 3.64 15.69
C GLU A 55 -8.71 2.46 16.27
N ILE A 56 -8.25 1.25 16.01
CA ILE A 56 -8.82 0.04 16.59
C ILE A 56 -7.73 -0.72 17.34
N LYS A 57 -7.91 -0.87 18.66
CA LYS A 57 -7.11 -1.75 19.48
C LYS A 57 -7.62 -3.18 19.29
N VAL A 58 -6.84 -4.00 18.63
CA VAL A 58 -7.20 -5.41 18.35
C VAL A 58 -6.95 -6.27 19.59
N ASN A 59 -5.84 -6.01 20.28
CA ASN A 59 -5.49 -6.59 21.59
C ASN A 59 -4.46 -5.70 22.30
N GLU A 60 -3.91 -6.15 23.43
CA GLU A 60 -2.97 -5.35 24.25
C GLU A 60 -1.69 -4.95 23.48
N LYS A 61 -1.28 -5.72 22.47
CA LYS A 61 -0.05 -5.49 21.70
C LYS A 61 -0.28 -4.94 20.31
N LEU A 62 -1.50 -5.04 19.78
CA LEU A 62 -1.82 -4.73 18.38
C LEU A 62 -2.88 -3.63 18.29
N LYS A 63 -2.49 -2.50 17.72
CA LYS A 63 -3.36 -1.40 17.33
C LYS A 63 -3.22 -1.13 15.84
N VAL A 64 -4.32 -0.79 15.19
CA VAL A 64 -4.35 -0.38 13.79
C VAL A 64 -5.01 0.97 13.67
N THR A 65 -4.33 1.90 13.00
CA THR A 65 -4.85 3.22 12.65
C THR A 65 -5.05 3.29 11.13
N PHE A 66 -6.21 3.76 10.68
CA PHE A 66 -6.45 3.98 9.27
C PHE A 66 -6.11 5.43 8.91
N LEU A 67 -5.26 5.63 7.90
CA LEU A 67 -4.69 6.95 7.55
C LEU A 67 -5.03 7.33 6.11
N PRO A 68 -5.19 8.62 5.80
CA PRO A 68 -5.45 9.08 4.43
C PRO A 68 -4.32 8.74 3.46
N ALA A 69 -4.68 8.57 2.19
CA ALA A 69 -3.76 8.38 1.06
C ALA A 69 -4.14 9.32 -0.09
N VAL A 70 -3.17 9.62 -0.95
CA VAL A 70 -3.40 10.38 -2.19
C VAL A 70 -3.82 9.41 -3.28
N HIS A 71 -5.11 9.07 -3.30
CA HIS A 71 -5.68 8.13 -4.24
C HIS A 71 -7.17 8.41 -4.46
N TRP A 72 -7.87 7.48 -5.03
CA TRP A 72 -9.31 7.48 -5.29
C TRP A 72 -9.87 6.06 -5.24
N SER A 73 -11.18 5.93 -5.24
CA SER A 73 -11.82 4.62 -5.30
C SER A 73 -12.85 4.54 -6.43
N LYS A 74 -12.89 3.38 -7.09
CA LYS A 74 -13.90 3.07 -8.09
C LYS A 74 -13.98 1.56 -8.32
N ARG A 75 -15.20 1.04 -8.40
CA ARG A 75 -15.45 -0.36 -8.70
C ARG A 75 -16.47 -0.56 -9.83
N SER A 76 -17.32 0.42 -10.07
CA SER A 76 -18.33 0.44 -11.14
C SER A 76 -18.32 1.79 -11.86
N LEU A 77 -19.18 1.96 -12.87
CA LEU A 77 -19.27 3.21 -13.62
C LEU A 77 -19.83 4.38 -12.77
N THR A 78 -20.55 4.08 -11.69
CA THR A 78 -21.32 5.07 -10.91
C THR A 78 -20.87 5.22 -9.46
N ASP A 79 -19.77 4.59 -9.03
CA ASP A 79 -19.35 4.57 -7.63
C ASP A 79 -18.00 5.24 -7.34
N THR A 80 -17.54 6.11 -8.24
CA THR A 80 -16.30 6.87 -8.02
C THR A 80 -16.35 7.61 -6.69
N ASN A 81 -15.33 7.38 -5.84
CA ASN A 81 -15.16 7.96 -4.50
C ASN A 81 -16.35 7.73 -3.54
N LYS A 82 -17.15 6.69 -3.77
CA LYS A 82 -18.24 6.30 -2.85
C LYS A 82 -17.82 5.38 -1.72
N THR A 83 -16.63 4.81 -1.79
CA THR A 83 -15.97 4.06 -0.71
C THR A 83 -14.68 4.77 -0.34
N LEU A 84 -14.27 4.65 0.91
CA LEU A 84 -13.04 5.28 1.36
C LEU A 84 -11.80 4.50 0.89
N TRP A 85 -10.64 5.14 0.89
CA TRP A 85 -9.30 4.60 0.60
C TRP A 85 -8.28 5.16 1.59
N GLY A 86 -7.14 4.50 1.75
CA GLY A 86 -6.13 4.96 2.71
C GLY A 86 -5.04 3.94 2.97
N ASN A 87 -4.25 4.23 3.97
CA ASN A 87 -3.13 3.44 4.45
C ASN A 87 -3.44 2.82 5.80
N PHE A 88 -2.79 1.72 6.15
CA PHE A 88 -2.89 1.10 7.47
C PHE A 88 -1.57 1.27 8.23
N LEU A 89 -1.61 1.98 9.35
CA LEU A 89 -0.54 1.99 10.33
C LEU A 89 -0.81 0.90 11.36
N ILE A 90 0.07 -0.08 11.42
CA ILE A 90 0.01 -1.23 12.32
C ILE A 90 1.06 -1.02 13.41
N GLU A 91 0.60 -0.88 14.64
CA GLU A 91 1.46 -0.77 15.82
C GLU A 91 1.40 -2.11 16.55
N TYR A 92 2.53 -2.82 16.59
CA TYR A 92 2.63 -4.12 17.23
C TYR A 92 3.87 -4.18 18.12
N ASP A 93 3.66 -4.41 19.41
CA ASP A 93 4.73 -4.58 20.41
C ASP A 93 5.79 -3.45 20.34
N GLY A 94 5.32 -2.20 20.27
CA GLY A 94 6.16 -0.99 20.18
C GLY A 94 6.78 -0.71 18.80
N LYS A 95 6.53 -1.55 17.80
CA LYS A 95 6.98 -1.34 16.42
C LYS A 95 5.86 -0.78 15.56
N LYS A 96 6.21 0.09 14.63
CA LYS A 96 5.30 0.75 13.70
C LYS A 96 5.55 0.31 12.27
N ILE A 97 4.54 -0.25 11.64
CA ILE A 97 4.56 -0.70 10.24
C ILE A 97 3.50 0.07 9.49
N LEU A 98 3.87 0.83 8.47
CA LEU A 98 2.92 1.44 7.56
C LEU A 98 2.78 0.59 6.31
N PHE A 99 1.57 0.12 6.04
CA PHE A 99 1.19 -0.47 4.76
C PHE A 99 0.50 0.62 3.94
N ALA A 100 1.30 1.29 3.11
CA ALA A 100 0.80 2.29 2.18
C ALA A 100 0.19 1.56 0.99
N CYS A 101 -1.11 1.38 0.99
CA CYS A 101 -1.83 0.85 -0.15
C CYS A 101 -1.49 1.64 -1.43
N ASP A 102 -2.34 1.75 -2.41
CA ASP A 102 -2.05 2.60 -3.56
C ASP A 102 -2.11 4.07 -3.16
N THR A 103 -1.05 4.80 -3.49
CA THR A 103 -0.96 6.24 -3.22
C THR A 103 -0.03 6.96 -4.21
N GLY A 104 -0.38 8.21 -4.51
CA GLY A 104 0.54 9.20 -5.08
C GLY A 104 1.27 9.98 -3.99
N ILE A 105 2.18 10.87 -4.40
CA ILE A 105 2.87 11.79 -3.49
C ILE A 105 1.93 12.89 -3.01
N GLY A 106 2.12 13.37 -1.77
CA GLY A 106 1.38 14.51 -1.21
C GLY A 106 1.86 14.92 0.17
N ASP A 107 1.57 16.18 0.53
CA ASP A 107 2.01 16.79 1.81
C ASP A 107 1.41 16.11 3.04
N ILE A 108 0.36 15.33 2.88
CA ILE A 108 -0.25 14.55 3.98
C ILE A 108 0.76 13.65 4.67
N TYR A 109 1.76 13.13 3.95
CA TYR A 109 2.79 12.27 4.52
C TYR A 109 3.76 12.99 5.45
N LYS A 110 3.97 14.29 5.27
CA LYS A 110 4.69 15.14 6.25
C LYS A 110 3.93 15.19 7.58
N SER A 111 2.62 15.44 7.51
CA SER A 111 1.76 15.49 8.70
C SER A 111 1.66 14.12 9.39
N ILE A 112 1.54 13.03 8.62
CA ILE A 112 1.56 11.67 9.18
C ILE A 112 2.91 11.38 9.86
N GLY A 113 4.03 11.74 9.24
CA GLY A 113 5.36 11.58 9.81
C GLY A 113 5.63 12.42 11.05
N GLN A 114 5.02 13.61 11.15
CA GLN A 114 5.05 14.43 12.35
C GLN A 114 4.27 13.79 13.50
N LYS A 115 3.07 13.30 13.24
CA LYS A 115 2.17 12.75 14.27
C LYS A 115 2.52 11.33 14.69
N TYR A 116 2.88 10.46 13.74
CA TYR A 116 3.02 9.02 13.98
C TYR A 116 4.46 8.50 13.83
N GLY A 117 5.35 9.25 13.18
CA GLY A 117 6.76 8.86 12.99
C GLY A 117 7.55 8.82 14.31
N PRO A 118 8.73 8.20 14.31
CA PRO A 118 9.31 7.45 13.21
C PRO A 118 8.58 6.13 12.95
N ILE A 119 8.55 5.69 11.67
CA ILE A 119 7.99 4.41 11.24
C ILE A 119 9.13 3.39 11.11
N ASP A 120 8.99 2.20 11.70
CA ASP A 120 10.05 1.18 11.63
C ASP A 120 10.16 0.54 10.25
N LEU A 121 9.01 0.30 9.59
CA LEU A 121 8.94 -0.34 8.28
C LEU A 121 7.77 0.24 7.46
N THR A 122 8.05 0.68 6.24
CA THR A 122 7.03 1.17 5.31
C THR A 122 6.98 0.29 4.08
N PHE A 123 5.80 -0.25 3.76
CA PHE A 123 5.49 -0.87 2.47
C PHE A 123 4.85 0.17 1.57
N ILE A 124 5.37 0.39 0.36
CA ILE A 124 4.88 1.44 -0.53
C ILE A 124 4.93 1.02 -2.00
N ASN A 125 3.93 1.44 -2.77
CA ASN A 125 3.91 1.21 -4.22
C ASN A 125 5.05 1.97 -4.91
N ILE A 126 5.70 1.31 -5.89
CA ILE A 126 6.79 1.87 -6.69
C ILE A 126 6.60 1.68 -8.19
N GLY A 127 5.43 1.18 -8.61
CA GLY A 127 5.08 0.91 -10.01
C GLY A 127 3.73 1.48 -10.40
N ALA A 128 3.37 1.35 -11.66
CA ALA A 128 2.15 1.88 -12.27
C ALA A 128 2.11 3.43 -12.28
N TYR A 129 3.22 4.07 -12.62
CA TYR A 129 3.33 5.54 -12.62
C TYR A 129 3.42 6.17 -14.01
N ASN A 130 3.78 5.43 -15.06
CA ASN A 130 3.95 6.01 -16.40
C ASN A 130 2.70 5.77 -17.28
N PHE A 131 1.85 6.76 -17.35
CA PHE A 131 0.63 6.75 -18.20
C PHE A 131 0.72 7.71 -19.40
N TYR A 132 1.93 8.09 -19.82
CA TYR A 132 2.12 8.92 -21.02
C TYR A 132 1.67 8.12 -22.27
N PRO A 133 0.99 8.72 -23.28
CA PRO A 133 0.57 10.13 -23.37
C PRO A 133 -0.82 10.43 -22.77
N ILE A 134 -1.47 9.47 -22.12
CA ILE A 134 -2.80 9.66 -21.52
C ILE A 134 -2.73 10.72 -20.40
N MET A 135 -1.63 10.68 -19.61
CA MET A 135 -1.29 11.74 -18.68
C MET A 135 -0.10 12.55 -19.22
N PRO A 136 -0.05 13.88 -18.98
CA PRO A 136 0.93 14.76 -19.62
C PRO A 136 2.37 14.55 -19.15
N TYR A 137 2.59 13.78 -18.08
CA TYR A 137 3.92 13.57 -17.50
C TYR A 137 4.38 12.13 -17.69
N LYS A 138 5.61 11.96 -18.21
CA LYS A 138 6.15 10.68 -18.62
C LYS A 138 6.46 9.72 -17.46
N ASP A 139 6.88 10.22 -16.32
CA ASP A 139 7.35 9.44 -15.17
C ASP A 139 6.61 9.80 -13.88
N LYS A 140 5.44 10.40 -13.99
CA LYS A 140 4.71 10.91 -12.84
C LYS A 140 3.21 10.61 -12.95
N SER A 141 2.66 10.02 -11.90
CA SER A 141 1.23 9.84 -11.73
C SER A 141 0.76 10.56 -10.47
N ILE A 142 -0.45 11.09 -10.50
CA ILE A 142 -1.09 11.66 -9.31
C ILE A 142 -1.65 10.60 -8.36
N TYR A 143 -1.71 9.34 -8.80
CA TYR A 143 -2.35 8.25 -8.06
C TYR A 143 -1.40 7.14 -7.63
N HIS A 144 -0.20 7.08 -8.22
CA HIS A 144 0.84 6.11 -7.87
C HIS A 144 2.19 6.81 -7.82
N THR A 145 2.97 6.52 -6.81
CA THR A 145 4.34 7.02 -6.71
C THR A 145 5.26 6.32 -7.70
N ASN A 146 6.16 7.10 -8.31
CA ASN A 146 7.37 6.54 -8.88
C ASN A 146 8.36 6.17 -7.75
N PRO A 147 9.46 5.46 -8.05
CA PRO A 147 10.40 5.00 -7.02
C PRO A 147 11.01 6.13 -6.16
N GLU A 148 11.30 7.28 -6.76
CA GLU A 148 11.86 8.44 -6.07
C GLU A 148 10.83 9.09 -5.14
N GLU A 149 9.60 9.26 -5.61
CA GLU A 149 8.49 9.79 -4.80
C GLU A 149 8.15 8.87 -3.63
N ALA A 150 8.25 7.54 -3.83
CA ALA A 150 8.08 6.57 -2.75
C ALA A 150 9.12 6.73 -1.64
N LEU A 151 10.38 6.98 -2.01
CA LEU A 151 11.45 7.28 -1.05
C LEU A 151 11.26 8.63 -0.37
N GLU A 152 10.76 9.65 -1.07
CA GLU A 152 10.41 10.94 -0.48
C GLU A 152 9.29 10.81 0.57
N ILE A 153 8.26 10.04 0.27
CA ILE A 153 7.22 9.71 1.26
C ILE A 153 7.83 9.01 2.47
N ALA A 154 8.66 8.01 2.25
CA ALA A 154 9.30 7.28 3.35
C ALA A 154 10.20 8.20 4.20
N GLN A 155 10.89 9.14 3.59
CA GLN A 155 11.68 10.17 4.28
C GLN A 155 10.77 11.08 5.13
N ASN A 156 9.65 11.55 4.57
CA ASN A 156 8.65 12.37 5.27
C ASN A 156 8.04 11.62 6.47
N LEU A 157 7.84 10.31 6.36
CA LEU A 157 7.39 9.42 7.43
C LEU A 157 8.47 9.11 8.48
N LYS A 158 9.72 9.53 8.25
CA LYS A 158 10.90 9.17 9.05
C LYS A 158 11.07 7.66 9.14
N SER A 159 10.85 6.96 8.03
CA SER A 159 10.93 5.51 7.96
C SER A 159 12.37 5.02 8.15
N LYS A 160 12.55 3.94 8.93
CA LYS A 160 13.86 3.30 9.10
C LYS A 160 14.18 2.37 7.94
N LYS A 161 13.18 1.60 7.48
CA LYS A 161 13.28 0.70 6.33
C LYS A 161 12.08 0.85 5.41
N VAL A 162 12.28 0.59 4.13
CA VAL A 162 11.23 0.73 3.11
C VAL A 162 11.23 -0.48 2.20
N VAL A 163 10.06 -1.04 1.97
CA VAL A 163 9.82 -2.14 1.02
C VAL A 163 9.04 -1.61 -0.16
N GLY A 164 9.60 -1.74 -1.35
CA GLY A 164 8.91 -1.41 -2.59
C GLY A 164 7.98 -2.55 -3.02
N MET A 165 6.71 -2.22 -3.21
CA MET A 165 5.68 -3.15 -3.69
C MET A 165 4.95 -2.63 -4.92
N HIS A 166 3.93 -3.34 -5.42
CA HIS A 166 3.09 -2.94 -6.56
C HIS A 166 3.88 -2.79 -7.87
N TRP A 167 4.78 -3.73 -8.15
CA TRP A 167 5.59 -3.78 -9.37
C TRP A 167 5.74 -5.22 -9.86
N GLY A 168 6.05 -5.40 -11.16
CA GLY A 168 6.53 -6.67 -11.70
C GLY A 168 5.51 -7.79 -11.92
N THR A 169 4.27 -7.68 -11.43
CA THR A 169 3.25 -8.74 -11.56
C THR A 169 2.37 -8.55 -12.80
N PHE A 170 1.96 -7.32 -13.09
CA PHE A 170 1.14 -6.98 -14.24
C PHE A 170 1.72 -5.75 -14.94
N VAL A 171 1.59 -5.70 -16.26
CA VAL A 171 1.85 -4.48 -17.04
C VAL A 171 0.62 -3.58 -16.94
N LEU A 172 0.66 -2.62 -16.02
CA LEU A 172 -0.43 -1.68 -15.76
C LEU A 172 -0.19 -0.31 -16.38
N SER A 173 1.04 -0.01 -16.75
CA SER A 173 1.51 1.28 -17.26
C SER A 173 2.70 1.06 -18.20
N LEU A 174 3.33 2.12 -18.67
CA LEU A 174 4.30 2.07 -19.77
C LEU A 174 5.77 2.06 -19.31
N GLU A 175 6.05 2.11 -18.02
CA GLU A 175 7.42 1.92 -17.55
C GLU A 175 7.89 0.48 -17.77
N PRO A 176 9.17 0.25 -18.09
CA PRO A 176 9.75 -1.08 -18.19
C PRO A 176 9.59 -1.86 -16.88
N ILE A 177 9.15 -3.10 -16.96
CA ILE A 177 8.74 -3.92 -15.78
C ILE A 177 9.81 -4.02 -14.69
N MET A 178 11.08 -3.94 -15.04
CA MET A 178 12.22 -4.01 -14.10
C MET A 178 12.83 -2.63 -13.77
N GLU A 179 12.24 -1.55 -14.26
CA GLU A 179 12.70 -0.19 -13.95
C GLU A 179 12.42 0.21 -12.51
N PRO A 180 11.20 -0.01 -11.97
CA PRO A 180 10.86 0.41 -10.60
C PRO A 180 11.85 -0.08 -9.54
N PRO A 181 12.17 -1.39 -9.43
CA PRO A 181 13.10 -1.87 -8.41
C PRO A 181 14.53 -1.35 -8.59
N LYS A 182 14.98 -1.16 -9.83
CA LYS A 182 16.32 -0.61 -10.12
C LYS A 182 16.43 0.84 -9.68
N ARG A 183 15.47 1.69 -10.06
CA ARG A 183 15.42 3.10 -9.66
C ARG A 183 15.29 3.25 -8.15
N PHE A 184 14.43 2.44 -7.51
CA PHE A 184 14.22 2.48 -6.07
C PHE A 184 15.51 2.23 -5.28
N LYS A 185 16.27 1.18 -5.65
CA LYS A 185 17.58 0.89 -5.05
C LYS A 185 18.64 1.95 -5.38
N ALA A 186 18.66 2.44 -6.61
CA ALA A 186 19.66 3.43 -7.04
C ALA A 186 19.48 4.78 -6.34
N SER A 187 18.24 5.15 -6.05
CA SER A 187 17.90 6.45 -5.46
C SER A 187 17.99 6.49 -3.92
N ALA A 188 18.23 5.36 -3.25
CA ALA A 188 18.21 5.25 -1.79
C ALA A 188 19.01 6.34 -1.09
N ASN A 189 20.29 6.51 -1.44
CA ASN A 189 21.20 7.47 -0.79
C ASN A 189 20.73 8.92 -0.96
N LYS A 190 20.12 9.26 -2.10
CA LYS A 190 19.61 10.61 -2.38
C LYS A 190 18.52 11.01 -1.36
N TYR A 191 17.76 10.05 -0.85
CA TYR A 191 16.70 10.28 0.13
C TYR A 191 17.09 9.90 1.56
N GLY A 192 18.39 9.74 1.83
CA GLY A 192 18.93 9.51 3.17
C GLY A 192 18.83 8.06 3.66
N PHE A 193 18.53 7.12 2.79
CA PHE A 193 18.48 5.69 3.12
C PHE A 193 19.78 4.99 2.75
N LYS A 194 20.23 4.05 3.57
CA LYS A 194 21.23 3.08 3.16
C LYS A 194 20.61 2.09 2.18
N LYS A 195 21.43 1.53 1.27
CA LYS A 195 20.95 0.56 0.27
C LYS A 195 20.33 -0.71 0.87
N GLU A 196 20.81 -1.13 2.04
CA GLU A 196 20.27 -2.27 2.82
C GLU A 196 18.92 -1.99 3.46
N ASP A 197 18.55 -0.73 3.68
CA ASP A 197 17.26 -0.34 4.27
C ASP A 197 16.16 -0.12 3.24
N VAL A 198 16.51 -0.10 1.94
CA VAL A 198 15.57 -0.05 0.82
C VAL A 198 15.43 -1.45 0.22
N LEU A 199 14.32 -2.11 0.50
CA LEU A 199 14.12 -3.54 0.26
C LEU A 199 13.26 -3.79 -0.97
N ILE A 200 13.64 -4.80 -1.74
CA ILE A 200 12.89 -5.34 -2.89
C ILE A 200 12.86 -6.85 -2.74
N TYR A 201 11.68 -7.42 -2.75
CA TYR A 201 11.47 -8.87 -2.71
C TYR A 201 11.05 -9.41 -4.07
N LYS A 202 11.57 -10.57 -4.44
CA LYS A 202 11.07 -11.34 -5.58
C LYS A 202 9.71 -11.94 -5.23
N ILE A 203 8.92 -12.27 -6.24
CA ILE A 203 7.65 -12.96 -6.04
C ILE A 203 7.91 -14.30 -5.35
N GLY A 204 7.26 -14.53 -4.20
CA GLY A 204 7.44 -15.71 -3.35
C GLY A 204 8.61 -15.63 -2.34
N GLU A 205 9.45 -14.60 -2.40
CA GLU A 205 10.46 -14.34 -1.39
C GLU A 205 9.82 -13.78 -0.11
N PHE A 206 10.34 -14.15 1.04
CA PHE A 206 9.83 -13.70 2.33
C PHE A 206 10.95 -13.52 3.35
N ASP A 207 10.67 -12.68 4.33
CA ASP A 207 11.50 -12.49 5.53
C ASP A 207 10.60 -12.44 6.77
N SER A 208 11.16 -12.74 7.94
CA SER A 208 10.44 -12.57 9.19
C SER A 208 10.43 -11.09 9.61
N LEU A 209 9.36 -10.63 10.22
CA LEU A 209 9.32 -9.30 10.83
C LEU A 209 10.43 -9.10 11.86
N LYS A 210 10.79 -10.15 12.61
CA LYS A 210 11.91 -10.13 13.55
C LYS A 210 13.21 -9.71 12.87
N LYS A 211 13.55 -10.31 11.72
CA LYS A 211 14.73 -9.94 10.92
C LYS A 211 14.64 -8.50 10.39
N LEU A 212 13.46 -8.11 9.87
CA LEU A 212 13.25 -6.79 9.29
C LEU A 212 13.30 -5.67 10.34
N LEU A 213 12.73 -5.89 11.51
CA LEU A 213 12.59 -4.90 12.58
C LEU A 213 13.72 -4.91 13.59
N GLY A 214 14.67 -5.87 13.48
CA GLY A 214 15.85 -5.92 14.34
C GLY A 214 15.51 -6.25 15.80
N HIS A 215 14.66 -7.22 16.03
CA HIS A 215 14.50 -7.79 17.38
C HIS A 215 15.66 -8.76 17.66
N ASN A 216 16.43 -8.48 18.67
CA ASN A 216 17.34 -9.42 19.30
C ASN A 216 16.57 -10.49 20.08
#